data_cdbbfa43aa98feeafed9cfcff04cce51
#
_entry.id   cdbbfa43aa98feeafed9cfcff04cce51
#
_cell.length_a   1.000
_cell.length_b   1.000
_cell.length_c   1.000
_cell.angle_alpha   90.00
_cell.angle_beta   90.00
_cell.angle_gamma   90.00
#
_symmetry.space_group_name_H-M   'P 1'
#
loop_
_entity.id
_entity.type
_entity.pdbx_description
1 polymer ?
#
loop_
_entity_poly.entity_id
_entity_poly.type
_entity_poly.pdbx_seq_one_letter_code
_entity_poly.pdbx_strand_id
1 'polypeptide(L)'
;MQASDKRKIEFDQRLEQSKALLDNSRIVEAEKNTEKILEDFPDNAEALYVLAVCQRYLNRLEEALKTLKNLKQIRPGYGRAFQEEGHVCIKAGYISQAKSAYRHAVNLNNSLIASWAGLTKILKSEGNDENAKITEHEYKKLKALPVELLSVRNMIAEGHNFQAERLCRRFLMQNKKNVEGMRLLASLGVAADVLDDAEFLLEKALEYEPDNNFARNDYMEVLYRRQKYQHSLKQAKILKNKDPNNLKYQIAYANQAVAVGNYKDALKIYNQANKALPNNPELNLVHGHALKTIGDVDDAIAAYRKSYSSRQDYGDAYWSLANLKTYRFTPKEVALMQENESAPSTILADRIHLNFALGKHFEDSKSFEKSFTYYENGNALQSANQHYKKEHMTDILDLQIKYCNEELFSENNDVGYDATDPIFIVGLPRAGSTLLEQILASHSKIEGTLELPNIPSLAYRLAGRKTVNETPDYPKNLNSLE
;
A
#
# COMPACT_ATOMS: atom_id res chain seq x y z
N MET A 1 -25.14 -15.63 -19.12
CA MET A 1 -25.02 -15.24 -17.73
C MET A 1 -25.10 -16.49 -16.88
N GLN A 2 -24.00 -16.89 -16.25
CA GLN A 2 -23.94 -18.13 -15.46
C GLN A 2 -24.78 -17.96 -14.17
N ALA A 3 -25.25 -19.05 -13.57
CA ALA A 3 -26.09 -19.03 -12.36
C ALA A 3 -25.42 -18.31 -11.17
N SER A 4 -24.09 -18.29 -11.11
CA SER A 4 -23.28 -17.54 -10.15
C SER A 4 -23.45 -16.02 -10.29
N ASP A 5 -23.54 -15.50 -11.53
CA ASP A 5 -23.67 -14.06 -11.78
C ASP A 5 -25.06 -13.54 -11.37
N LYS A 6 -26.09 -14.35 -11.59
CA LYS A 6 -27.45 -14.00 -11.14
C LYS A 6 -27.56 -13.92 -9.62
N ARG A 7 -26.98 -14.89 -8.89
CA ARG A 7 -26.97 -14.87 -7.42
C ARG A 7 -26.22 -13.68 -6.86
N LYS A 8 -25.10 -13.29 -7.48
CA LYS A 8 -24.34 -12.12 -7.07
C LYS A 8 -25.10 -10.82 -7.29
N ILE A 9 -25.75 -10.66 -8.44
CA ILE A 9 -26.58 -9.46 -8.74
C ILE A 9 -27.75 -9.36 -7.76
N GLU A 10 -28.45 -10.46 -7.48
CA GLU A 10 -29.55 -10.49 -6.51
C GLU A 10 -29.08 -10.16 -5.09
N PHE A 11 -27.93 -10.68 -4.68
CA PHE A 11 -27.30 -10.34 -3.41
C PHE A 11 -27.00 -8.84 -3.31
N ASP A 12 -26.32 -8.27 -4.33
CA ASP A 12 -25.96 -6.84 -4.35
C ASP A 12 -27.21 -5.95 -4.27
N GLN A 13 -28.29 -6.31 -4.97
CA GLN A 13 -29.55 -5.58 -4.92
C GLN A 13 -30.20 -5.64 -3.52
N ARG A 14 -30.23 -6.81 -2.88
CA ARG A 14 -30.78 -6.97 -1.52
C ARG A 14 -29.98 -6.19 -0.49
N LEU A 15 -28.66 -6.18 -0.61
CA LEU A 15 -27.78 -5.43 0.28
C LEU A 15 -27.97 -3.90 0.13
N GLU A 16 -28.04 -3.40 -1.10
CA GLU A 16 -28.32 -1.99 -1.36
C GLU A 16 -29.72 -1.58 -0.87
N GLN A 17 -30.71 -2.46 -0.97
CA GLN A 17 -32.02 -2.24 -0.40
C GLN A 17 -31.97 -2.13 1.14
N SER A 18 -31.17 -2.99 1.82
CA SER A 18 -30.98 -2.91 3.28
C SER A 18 -30.33 -1.59 3.68
N LYS A 19 -29.31 -1.13 2.94
CA LYS A 19 -28.68 0.18 3.17
C LYS A 19 -29.65 1.34 2.97
N ALA A 20 -30.43 1.30 1.89
CA ALA A 20 -31.45 2.33 1.62
C ALA A 20 -32.54 2.38 2.71
N LEU A 21 -32.96 1.24 3.26
CA LEU A 21 -33.89 1.18 4.39
C LEU A 21 -33.28 1.80 5.63
N LEU A 22 -31.99 1.53 5.91
CA LEU A 22 -31.26 2.11 7.03
C LEU A 22 -31.15 3.66 6.89
N ASP A 23 -30.80 4.15 5.72
CA ASP A 23 -30.71 5.58 5.40
C ASP A 23 -32.05 6.31 5.58
N ASN A 24 -33.16 5.62 5.26
CA ASN A 24 -34.52 6.10 5.46
C ASN A 24 -35.05 5.89 6.90
N SER A 25 -34.19 5.53 7.84
CA SER A 25 -34.53 5.28 9.25
C SER A 25 -35.53 4.13 9.48
N ARG A 26 -35.72 3.23 8.50
CA ARG A 26 -36.55 2.01 8.62
C ARG A 26 -35.73 0.85 9.17
N ILE A 27 -35.22 1.04 10.40
CA ILE A 27 -34.18 0.20 11.01
C ILE A 27 -34.60 -1.26 11.16
N VAL A 28 -35.85 -1.51 11.63
CA VAL A 28 -36.36 -2.89 11.83
C VAL A 28 -36.49 -3.65 10.50
N GLU A 29 -36.88 -2.96 9.45
CA GLU A 29 -37.01 -3.58 8.13
C GLU A 29 -35.62 -3.82 7.50
N ALA A 30 -34.68 -2.88 7.71
CA ALA A 30 -33.29 -3.04 7.29
C ALA A 30 -32.67 -4.26 7.97
N GLU A 31 -32.85 -4.42 9.28
CA GLU A 31 -32.37 -5.55 10.05
C GLU A 31 -32.93 -6.88 9.49
N LYS A 32 -34.28 -6.99 9.40
CA LYS A 32 -34.94 -8.22 8.91
C LYS A 32 -34.48 -8.62 7.50
N ASN A 33 -34.26 -7.63 6.63
CA ASN A 33 -33.76 -7.88 5.27
C ASN A 33 -32.29 -8.33 5.31
N THR A 34 -31.49 -7.75 6.21
CA THR A 34 -30.07 -8.10 6.37
C THR A 34 -29.88 -9.49 6.99
N GLU A 35 -30.73 -9.88 7.97
CA GLU A 35 -30.72 -11.23 8.55
C GLU A 35 -31.00 -12.29 7.46
N LYS A 36 -31.96 -12.07 6.58
CA LYS A 36 -32.21 -12.97 5.43
C LYS A 36 -31.02 -13.06 4.46
N ILE A 37 -30.25 -11.98 4.31
CA ILE A 37 -29.02 -12.02 3.51
C ILE A 37 -27.97 -12.90 4.21
N LEU A 38 -27.86 -12.81 5.54
CA LEU A 38 -26.91 -13.58 6.32
C LEU A 38 -27.28 -15.05 6.48
N GLU A 39 -28.56 -15.44 6.28
CA GLU A 39 -28.96 -16.85 6.13
C GLU A 39 -28.31 -17.50 4.90
N ASP A 40 -28.25 -16.76 3.79
CA ASP A 40 -27.65 -17.23 2.53
C ASP A 40 -26.11 -17.03 2.51
N PHE A 41 -25.61 -15.98 3.19
CA PHE A 41 -24.21 -15.54 3.16
C PHE A 41 -23.73 -15.14 4.57
N PRO A 42 -23.51 -16.10 5.49
CA PRO A 42 -23.26 -15.82 6.92
C PRO A 42 -21.99 -15.02 7.20
N ASP A 43 -20.97 -15.14 6.34
CA ASP A 43 -19.68 -14.47 6.50
C ASP A 43 -19.55 -13.19 5.66
N ASN A 44 -20.67 -12.64 5.18
CA ASN A 44 -20.59 -11.41 4.38
C ASN A 44 -20.35 -10.18 5.26
N ALA A 45 -19.18 -9.57 5.08
CA ALA A 45 -18.72 -8.45 5.89
C ALA A 45 -19.62 -7.21 5.81
N GLU A 46 -20.17 -6.87 4.64
CA GLU A 46 -21.06 -5.71 4.48
C GLU A 46 -22.41 -5.95 5.15
N ALA A 47 -22.98 -7.14 5.02
CA ALA A 47 -24.23 -7.48 5.70
C ALA A 47 -24.07 -7.51 7.21
N LEU A 48 -22.97 -8.09 7.74
CA LEU A 48 -22.66 -8.06 9.18
C LEU A 48 -22.49 -6.62 9.69
N TYR A 49 -21.88 -5.75 8.91
CA TYR A 49 -21.76 -4.35 9.26
C TYR A 49 -23.13 -3.66 9.35
N VAL A 50 -24.00 -3.84 8.35
CA VAL A 50 -25.37 -3.26 8.35
C VAL A 50 -26.17 -3.80 9.54
N LEU A 51 -26.07 -5.11 9.85
CA LEU A 51 -26.73 -5.70 11.00
C LEU A 51 -26.26 -5.05 12.32
N ALA A 52 -24.96 -4.88 12.52
CA ALA A 52 -24.42 -4.24 13.71
C ALA A 52 -24.91 -2.80 13.88
N VAL A 53 -25.00 -2.04 12.79
CA VAL A 53 -25.56 -0.68 12.78
C VAL A 53 -27.04 -0.71 13.19
N CYS A 54 -27.84 -1.62 12.62
CA CYS A 54 -29.25 -1.78 13.00
C CYS A 54 -29.39 -2.11 14.50
N GLN A 55 -28.64 -3.08 15.01
CA GLN A 55 -28.64 -3.47 16.41
C GLN A 55 -28.29 -2.29 17.35
N ARG A 56 -27.30 -1.45 16.99
CA ARG A 56 -26.98 -0.24 17.74
C ARG A 56 -28.14 0.77 17.76
N TYR A 57 -28.78 0.99 16.63
CA TYR A 57 -29.93 1.89 16.56
C TYR A 57 -31.11 1.37 17.40
N LEU A 58 -31.33 0.06 17.42
CA LEU A 58 -32.35 -0.61 18.22
C LEU A 58 -31.96 -0.78 19.70
N ASN A 59 -30.82 -0.22 20.10
CA ASN A 59 -30.27 -0.27 21.47
C ASN A 59 -29.89 -1.67 21.97
N ARG A 60 -29.67 -2.64 21.07
CA ARG A 60 -29.17 -3.98 21.37
C ARG A 60 -27.64 -4.01 21.30
N LEU A 61 -27.02 -3.32 22.29
CA LEU A 61 -25.59 -3.01 22.24
C LEU A 61 -24.68 -4.22 22.36
N GLU A 62 -25.06 -5.21 23.20
CA GLU A 62 -24.28 -6.44 23.35
C GLU A 62 -24.31 -7.30 22.08
N GLU A 63 -25.46 -7.40 21.43
CA GLU A 63 -25.57 -8.10 20.14
C GLU A 63 -24.74 -7.42 19.07
N ALA A 64 -24.77 -6.09 19.00
CA ALA A 64 -23.94 -5.32 18.09
C ALA A 64 -22.44 -5.60 18.30
N LEU A 65 -21.97 -5.62 19.55
CA LEU A 65 -20.57 -5.95 19.87
C LEU A 65 -20.20 -7.39 19.45
N LYS A 66 -21.12 -8.33 19.63
CA LYS A 66 -20.91 -9.73 19.21
C LYS A 66 -20.82 -9.83 17.66
N THR A 67 -21.74 -9.17 16.97
CA THR A 67 -21.73 -9.11 15.48
C THR A 67 -20.43 -8.47 14.96
N LEU A 68 -20.00 -7.34 15.56
CA LEU A 68 -18.75 -6.67 15.21
C LEU A 68 -17.50 -7.50 15.52
N LYS A 69 -17.52 -8.28 16.60
CA LYS A 69 -16.44 -9.22 16.91
C LYS A 69 -16.30 -10.28 15.81
N ASN A 70 -17.41 -10.87 15.37
CA ASN A 70 -17.43 -11.81 14.25
C ASN A 70 -16.90 -11.15 12.97
N LEU A 71 -17.43 -9.98 12.61
CA LEU A 71 -17.01 -9.21 11.44
C LEU A 71 -15.48 -8.96 11.42
N LYS A 72 -14.91 -8.56 12.56
CA LYS A 72 -13.46 -8.31 12.69
C LYS A 72 -12.61 -9.60 12.57
N GLN A 73 -13.15 -10.76 12.89
CA GLN A 73 -12.47 -12.05 12.64
C GLN A 73 -12.46 -12.39 11.15
N ILE A 74 -13.57 -12.15 10.45
CA ILE A 74 -13.71 -12.41 9.00
C ILE A 74 -12.88 -11.41 8.19
N ARG A 75 -12.92 -10.11 8.57
CA ARG A 75 -12.23 -9.03 7.86
C ARG A 75 -11.50 -8.09 8.82
N PRO A 76 -10.31 -8.47 9.31
CA PRO A 76 -9.56 -7.69 10.31
C PRO A 76 -9.21 -6.26 9.86
N GLY A 77 -9.04 -6.03 8.56
CA GLY A 77 -8.74 -4.71 7.98
C GLY A 77 -9.96 -3.79 7.75
N TYR A 78 -11.14 -4.15 8.24
CA TYR A 78 -12.35 -3.40 7.96
C TYR A 78 -12.55 -2.22 8.94
N GLY A 79 -11.99 -1.05 8.62
CA GLY A 79 -11.97 0.13 9.48
C GLY A 79 -13.36 0.58 9.97
N ARG A 80 -14.41 0.44 9.13
CA ARG A 80 -15.78 0.77 9.53
C ARG A 80 -16.32 -0.09 10.67
N ALA A 81 -15.87 -1.34 10.80
CA ALA A 81 -16.28 -2.19 11.93
C ALA A 81 -15.76 -1.64 13.26
N PHE A 82 -14.52 -1.14 13.29
CA PHE A 82 -13.96 -0.50 14.47
C PHE A 82 -14.59 0.85 14.76
N GLN A 83 -14.95 1.64 13.73
CA GLN A 83 -15.74 2.86 13.92
C GLN A 83 -17.08 2.57 14.58
N GLU A 84 -17.80 1.58 14.08
CA GLU A 84 -19.10 1.20 14.63
C GLU A 84 -18.99 0.65 16.05
N GLU A 85 -17.95 -0.14 16.35
CA GLU A 85 -17.63 -0.57 17.71
C GLU A 85 -17.42 0.64 18.63
N GLY A 86 -16.70 1.66 18.15
CA GLY A 86 -16.55 2.92 18.89
C GLY A 86 -17.87 3.59 19.19
N HIS A 87 -18.79 3.62 18.23
CA HIS A 87 -20.14 4.18 18.43
C HIS A 87 -20.98 3.37 19.43
N VAL A 88 -20.92 2.04 19.36
CA VAL A 88 -21.60 1.14 20.29
C VAL A 88 -21.04 1.34 21.71
N CYS A 89 -19.70 1.36 21.85
CA CYS A 89 -19.04 1.55 23.13
C CYS A 89 -19.34 2.93 23.77
N ILE A 90 -19.42 4.01 22.98
CA ILE A 90 -19.85 5.33 23.47
C ILE A 90 -21.27 5.24 24.04
N LYS A 91 -22.19 4.58 23.31
CA LYS A 91 -23.57 4.44 23.73
C LYS A 91 -23.73 3.56 24.98
N ALA A 92 -22.84 2.57 25.14
CA ALA A 92 -22.78 1.68 26.31
C ALA A 92 -22.02 2.29 27.52
N GLY A 93 -21.37 3.46 27.35
CA GLY A 93 -20.57 4.08 28.42
C GLY A 93 -19.13 3.54 28.54
N TYR A 94 -18.68 2.71 27.61
CA TYR A 94 -17.33 2.09 27.62
C TYR A 94 -16.30 3.01 26.96
N ILE A 95 -16.00 4.16 27.56
CA ILE A 95 -15.21 5.24 26.96
C ILE A 95 -13.79 4.78 26.56
N SER A 96 -13.12 3.99 27.39
CA SER A 96 -11.76 3.50 27.11
C SER A 96 -11.73 2.56 25.90
N GLN A 97 -12.72 1.67 25.77
CA GLN A 97 -12.87 0.77 24.62
C GLN A 97 -13.21 1.57 23.35
N ALA A 98 -14.11 2.55 23.45
CA ALA A 98 -14.44 3.44 22.34
C ALA A 98 -13.21 4.18 21.81
N LYS A 99 -12.37 4.70 22.69
CA LYS A 99 -11.10 5.36 22.32
C LYS A 99 -10.18 4.41 21.56
N SER A 100 -10.01 3.17 22.04
CA SER A 100 -9.22 2.15 21.37
C SER A 100 -9.80 1.80 19.99
N ALA A 101 -11.10 1.58 19.90
CA ALA A 101 -11.79 1.24 18.67
C ALA A 101 -11.66 2.36 17.61
N TYR A 102 -11.90 3.62 17.98
CA TYR A 102 -11.71 4.73 17.05
C TYR A 102 -10.26 4.91 16.60
N ARG A 103 -9.26 4.66 17.46
CA ARG A 103 -7.84 4.66 17.05
C ARG A 103 -7.56 3.60 16.00
N HIS A 104 -8.04 2.37 16.20
CA HIS A 104 -7.92 1.31 15.20
C HIS A 104 -8.63 1.69 13.90
N ALA A 105 -9.83 2.25 13.98
CA ALA A 105 -10.58 2.69 12.81
C ALA A 105 -9.78 3.67 11.94
N VAL A 106 -9.22 4.73 12.53
CA VAL A 106 -8.45 5.74 11.78
C VAL A 106 -7.09 5.24 11.31
N ASN A 107 -6.50 4.25 11.97
CA ASN A 107 -5.27 3.61 11.52
C ASN A 107 -5.52 2.75 10.27
N LEU A 108 -6.66 2.06 10.19
CA LEU A 108 -7.05 1.24 9.04
C LEU A 108 -7.61 2.10 7.89
N ASN A 109 -8.38 3.13 8.22
CA ASN A 109 -8.96 4.06 7.26
C ASN A 109 -8.99 5.48 7.86
N ASN A 110 -8.00 6.27 7.53
CA ASN A 110 -7.86 7.64 8.03
C ASN A 110 -8.92 8.62 7.49
N SER A 111 -9.83 8.17 6.61
CA SER A 111 -10.92 8.99 6.06
C SER A 111 -12.22 8.89 6.85
N LEU A 112 -12.24 8.12 7.93
CA LEU A 112 -13.41 7.94 8.80
C LEU A 112 -13.63 9.15 9.71
N ILE A 113 -14.30 10.17 9.20
CA ILE A 113 -14.55 11.46 9.89
C ILE A 113 -15.15 11.26 11.27
N ALA A 114 -16.14 10.36 11.42
CA ALA A 114 -16.83 10.14 12.70
C ALA A 114 -15.89 9.59 13.78
N SER A 115 -14.89 8.78 13.39
CA SER A 115 -13.87 8.29 14.31
C SER A 115 -12.96 9.41 14.81
N TRP A 116 -12.53 10.32 13.93
CA TRP A 116 -11.77 11.50 14.33
C TRP A 116 -12.55 12.42 15.26
N ALA A 117 -13.84 12.64 14.97
CA ALA A 117 -14.74 13.42 15.84
C ALA A 117 -14.90 12.77 17.24
N GLY A 118 -15.10 11.44 17.26
CA GLY A 118 -15.20 10.65 18.49
C GLY A 118 -13.93 10.73 19.33
N LEU A 119 -12.77 10.52 18.72
CA LEU A 119 -11.45 10.66 19.38
C LEU A 119 -11.25 12.05 19.96
N THR A 120 -11.54 13.10 19.19
CA THR A 120 -11.40 14.48 19.62
C THR A 120 -12.25 14.75 20.86
N LYS A 121 -13.52 14.28 20.87
CA LYS A 121 -14.43 14.45 21.99
C LYS A 121 -13.91 13.74 23.25
N ILE A 122 -13.47 12.50 23.12
CA ILE A 122 -12.93 11.72 24.25
C ILE A 122 -11.67 12.38 24.80
N LEU A 123 -10.69 12.74 23.94
CA LEU A 123 -9.43 13.33 24.36
C LEU A 123 -9.63 14.69 25.07
N LYS A 124 -10.57 15.51 24.59
CA LYS A 124 -10.95 16.76 25.28
C LYS A 124 -11.55 16.48 26.67
N SER A 125 -12.39 15.45 26.80
CA SER A 125 -12.98 15.10 28.11
C SER A 125 -11.95 14.52 29.09
N GLU A 126 -10.85 13.97 28.59
CA GLU A 126 -9.71 13.47 29.41
C GLU A 126 -8.68 14.56 29.74
N GLY A 127 -8.85 15.81 29.28
CA GLY A 127 -7.89 16.90 29.46
C GLY A 127 -6.59 16.71 28.64
N ASN A 128 -6.60 15.84 27.62
CA ASN A 128 -5.45 15.62 26.75
C ASN A 128 -5.50 16.57 25.55
N ASP A 129 -5.26 17.84 25.81
CA ASP A 129 -5.44 18.92 24.84
C ASP A 129 -4.49 18.84 23.64
N GLU A 130 -3.27 18.33 23.81
CA GLU A 130 -2.31 18.18 22.73
C GLU A 130 -2.80 17.20 21.68
N ASN A 131 -3.13 15.97 22.10
CA ASN A 131 -3.66 14.97 21.18
C ASN A 131 -5.05 15.34 20.64
N ALA A 132 -5.87 16.04 21.43
CA ALA A 132 -7.17 16.54 20.98
C ALA A 132 -7.02 17.55 19.84
N LYS A 133 -6.02 18.45 19.86
CA LYS A 133 -5.73 19.39 18.79
C LYS A 133 -5.34 18.67 17.49
N ILE A 134 -4.53 17.62 17.60
CA ILE A 134 -4.12 16.82 16.44
C ILE A 134 -5.35 16.15 15.78
N THR A 135 -6.16 15.46 16.58
CA THR A 135 -7.36 14.78 16.06
C THR A 135 -8.41 15.75 15.52
N GLU A 136 -8.55 16.92 16.15
CA GLU A 136 -9.44 17.99 15.67
C GLU A 136 -8.97 18.57 14.33
N HIS A 137 -7.66 18.72 14.14
CA HIS A 137 -7.09 19.17 12.87
C HIS A 137 -7.44 18.19 11.73
N GLU A 138 -7.25 16.88 11.94
CA GLU A 138 -7.60 15.87 10.93
C GLU A 138 -9.11 15.83 10.67
N TYR A 139 -9.94 15.94 11.71
CA TYR A 139 -11.40 16.06 11.56
C TYR A 139 -11.79 17.25 10.69
N LYS A 140 -11.24 18.45 10.97
CA LYS A 140 -11.55 19.68 10.21
C LYS A 140 -11.08 19.57 8.76
N LYS A 141 -9.90 19.02 8.53
CA LYS A 141 -9.33 18.78 7.20
C LYS A 141 -10.23 17.89 6.36
N LEU A 142 -10.66 16.75 6.91
CA LEU A 142 -11.56 15.83 6.20
C LEU A 142 -12.94 16.43 5.96
N LYS A 143 -13.47 17.16 6.94
CA LYS A 143 -14.77 17.84 6.83
C LYS A 143 -14.79 18.94 5.75
N ALA A 144 -13.64 19.53 5.45
CA ALA A 144 -13.51 20.54 4.41
C ALA A 144 -13.43 19.95 2.99
N LEU A 145 -13.25 18.61 2.86
CA LEU A 145 -13.21 17.96 1.55
C LEU A 145 -14.60 17.89 0.92
N PRO A 146 -14.68 18.00 -0.42
CA PRO A 146 -15.87 17.62 -1.16
C PRO A 146 -16.28 16.17 -0.82
N VAL A 147 -17.60 15.93 -0.75
CA VAL A 147 -18.16 14.62 -0.37
C VAL A 147 -17.69 13.51 -1.33
N GLU A 148 -17.56 13.84 -2.62
CA GLU A 148 -17.05 12.92 -3.63
C GLU A 148 -15.62 12.48 -3.33
N LEU A 149 -14.73 13.43 -2.96
CA LEU A 149 -13.33 13.11 -2.65
C LEU A 149 -13.19 12.34 -1.34
N LEU A 150 -14.04 12.63 -0.36
CA LEU A 150 -14.11 11.82 0.86
C LEU A 150 -14.54 10.38 0.56
N SER A 151 -15.53 10.22 -0.32
CA SER A 151 -15.98 8.91 -0.80
C SER A 151 -14.87 8.17 -1.54
N VAL A 152 -14.12 8.88 -2.42
CA VAL A 152 -12.94 8.33 -3.12
C VAL A 152 -11.91 7.82 -2.11
N ARG A 153 -11.57 8.60 -1.08
CA ARG A 153 -10.62 8.18 -0.03
C ARG A 153 -11.08 6.92 0.71
N ASN A 154 -12.36 6.86 1.06
CA ASN A 154 -12.93 5.67 1.70
C ASN A 154 -12.87 4.44 0.79
N MET A 155 -13.21 4.58 -0.49
CA MET A 155 -13.13 3.50 -1.48
C MET A 155 -11.70 3.00 -1.65
N ILE A 156 -10.70 3.90 -1.69
CA ILE A 156 -9.27 3.51 -1.74
C ILE A 156 -8.88 2.71 -0.50
N ALA A 157 -9.24 3.16 0.69
CA ALA A 157 -8.93 2.47 1.94
C ALA A 157 -9.60 1.09 2.04
N GLU A 158 -10.71 0.89 1.35
CA GLU A 158 -11.45 -0.39 1.29
C GLU A 158 -11.03 -1.28 0.13
N GLY A 159 -10.12 -0.82 -0.75
CA GLY A 159 -9.63 -1.58 -1.90
C GLY A 159 -10.53 -1.50 -3.14
N HIS A 160 -11.55 -0.61 -3.15
CA HIS A 160 -12.46 -0.40 -4.28
C HIS A 160 -11.88 0.57 -5.33
N ASN A 161 -10.65 0.31 -5.77
CA ASN A 161 -9.86 1.24 -6.59
C ASN A 161 -10.54 1.62 -7.92
N PHE A 162 -11.23 0.69 -8.56
CA PHE A 162 -11.92 0.96 -9.83
C PHE A 162 -13.08 1.96 -9.66
N GLN A 163 -13.91 1.78 -8.64
CA GLN A 163 -15.02 2.69 -8.33
C GLN A 163 -14.48 4.06 -7.89
N ALA A 164 -13.42 4.06 -7.07
CA ALA A 164 -12.73 5.26 -6.63
C ALA A 164 -12.22 6.08 -7.82
N GLU A 165 -11.56 5.43 -8.78
CA GLU A 165 -11.05 6.08 -9.98
C GLU A 165 -12.17 6.71 -10.83
N ARG A 166 -13.23 5.96 -11.09
CA ARG A 166 -14.38 6.47 -11.85
C ARG A 166 -15.01 7.72 -11.21
N LEU A 167 -15.19 7.68 -9.89
CA LEU A 167 -15.73 8.81 -9.14
C LEU A 167 -14.77 10.00 -9.17
N CYS A 168 -13.48 9.76 -8.93
CA CYS A 168 -12.45 10.80 -8.92
C CYS A 168 -12.31 11.47 -10.30
N ARG A 169 -12.29 10.70 -11.40
CA ARG A 169 -12.25 11.24 -12.76
C ARG A 169 -13.49 12.10 -13.06
N ARG A 170 -14.67 11.62 -12.70
CA ARG A 170 -15.93 12.41 -12.87
C ARG A 170 -15.86 13.73 -12.11
N PHE A 171 -15.39 13.71 -10.88
CA PHE A 171 -15.20 14.92 -10.07
C PHE A 171 -14.23 15.88 -10.72
N LEU A 172 -13.09 15.41 -11.22
CA LEU A 172 -12.06 16.23 -11.86
C LEU A 172 -12.51 16.80 -13.23
N MET A 173 -13.42 16.15 -13.96
CA MET A 173 -14.02 16.71 -15.17
C MET A 173 -14.70 18.05 -14.87
N GLN A 174 -15.34 18.18 -13.72
CA GLN A 174 -16.03 19.40 -13.27
C GLN A 174 -15.11 20.35 -12.50
N ASN A 175 -14.06 19.82 -11.84
CA ASN A 175 -13.17 20.54 -10.93
C ASN A 175 -11.71 20.36 -11.36
N LYS A 176 -11.38 20.78 -12.59
CA LYS A 176 -10.11 20.50 -13.30
C LYS A 176 -8.84 20.91 -12.54
N LYS A 177 -8.92 21.87 -11.62
CA LYS A 177 -7.78 22.39 -10.85
C LYS A 177 -7.75 21.92 -9.39
N ASN A 178 -8.61 20.96 -9.02
CA ASN A 178 -8.64 20.48 -7.65
C ASN A 178 -7.43 19.59 -7.36
N VAL A 179 -6.50 20.10 -6.58
CA VAL A 179 -5.21 19.43 -6.28
C VAL A 179 -5.40 18.16 -5.47
N GLU A 180 -6.34 18.13 -4.51
CA GLU A 180 -6.58 16.89 -3.74
C GLU A 180 -7.16 15.78 -4.63
N GLY A 181 -8.08 16.11 -5.55
CA GLY A 181 -8.57 15.17 -6.56
C GLY A 181 -7.44 14.63 -7.45
N MET A 182 -6.50 15.50 -7.88
CA MET A 182 -5.34 15.06 -8.65
C MET A 182 -4.43 14.13 -7.84
N ARG A 183 -4.17 14.43 -6.57
CA ARG A 183 -3.39 13.58 -5.67
C ARG A 183 -4.02 12.19 -5.50
N LEU A 184 -5.33 12.13 -5.27
CA LEU A 184 -6.06 10.88 -5.13
C LEU A 184 -6.05 10.07 -6.42
N LEU A 185 -6.24 10.72 -7.57
CA LEU A 185 -6.16 10.02 -8.86
C LEU A 185 -4.73 9.53 -9.16
N ALA A 186 -3.71 10.32 -8.80
CA ALA A 186 -2.32 9.89 -8.89
C ALA A 186 -2.03 8.68 -7.99
N SER A 187 -2.54 8.66 -6.74
CA SER A 187 -2.36 7.51 -5.84
C SER A 187 -3.01 6.23 -6.40
N LEU A 188 -4.16 6.35 -7.07
CA LEU A 188 -4.79 5.24 -7.79
C LEU A 188 -3.94 4.79 -9.00
N GLY A 189 -3.34 5.73 -9.73
CA GLY A 189 -2.37 5.44 -10.78
C GLY A 189 -1.16 4.67 -10.25
N VAL A 190 -0.61 5.09 -9.12
CA VAL A 190 0.49 4.40 -8.43
C VAL A 190 0.09 2.98 -8.02
N ALA A 191 -1.11 2.78 -7.49
CA ALA A 191 -1.62 1.47 -7.11
C ALA A 191 -1.85 0.54 -8.33
N ALA A 192 -2.10 1.12 -9.50
CA ALA A 192 -2.26 0.41 -10.78
C ALA A 192 -0.95 0.33 -11.59
N ASP A 193 0.17 0.76 -11.01
CA ASP A 193 1.51 0.87 -11.64
C ASP A 193 1.54 1.73 -12.92
N VAL A 194 0.62 2.68 -13.06
CA VAL A 194 0.57 3.66 -14.16
C VAL A 194 1.24 4.95 -13.70
N LEU A 195 2.56 4.87 -13.57
CA LEU A 195 3.37 5.93 -12.94
C LEU A 195 3.48 7.20 -13.80
N ASP A 196 3.36 7.10 -15.13
CA ASP A 196 3.39 8.26 -16.04
C ASP A 196 2.22 9.19 -15.79
N ASP A 197 1.00 8.65 -15.69
CA ASP A 197 -0.20 9.43 -15.42
C ASP A 197 -0.13 10.05 -14.02
N ALA A 198 0.40 9.29 -13.04
CA ALA A 198 0.58 9.79 -11.68
C ALA A 198 1.58 10.96 -11.63
N GLU A 199 2.70 10.86 -12.35
CA GLU A 199 3.69 11.94 -12.46
C GLU A 199 3.05 13.18 -13.07
N PHE A 200 2.38 13.05 -14.23
CA PHE A 200 1.72 14.15 -14.90
C PHE A 200 0.70 14.87 -13.99
N LEU A 201 -0.15 14.09 -13.29
CA LEU A 201 -1.15 14.67 -12.39
C LEU A 201 -0.52 15.45 -11.23
N LEU A 202 0.59 14.95 -10.66
CA LEU A 202 1.26 15.58 -9.53
C LEU A 202 2.08 16.80 -9.97
N GLU A 203 2.66 16.75 -11.17
CA GLU A 203 3.30 17.93 -11.77
C GLU A 203 2.27 19.05 -11.96
N LYS A 204 1.10 18.75 -12.55
CA LYS A 204 0.01 19.72 -12.70
C LYS A 204 -0.54 20.19 -11.36
N ALA A 205 -0.64 19.31 -10.36
CA ALA A 205 -1.03 19.70 -9.00
C ALA A 205 -0.09 20.76 -8.41
N LEU A 206 1.23 20.62 -8.64
CA LEU A 206 2.24 21.58 -8.17
C LEU A 206 2.33 22.85 -9.02
N GLU A 207 1.86 22.83 -10.28
CA GLU A 207 1.68 24.06 -11.07
C GLU A 207 0.54 24.92 -10.49
N TYR A 208 -0.56 24.28 -10.02
CA TYR A 208 -1.69 24.99 -9.43
C TYR A 208 -1.44 25.41 -7.97
N GLU A 209 -0.79 24.58 -7.19
CA GLU A 209 -0.46 24.84 -5.79
C GLU A 209 1.03 24.53 -5.53
N PRO A 210 1.96 25.44 -5.91
CA PRO A 210 3.40 25.20 -5.74
C PRO A 210 3.83 24.94 -4.30
N ASP A 211 3.06 25.44 -3.35
CA ASP A 211 3.32 25.32 -1.92
C ASP A 211 2.68 24.10 -1.25
N ASN A 212 1.98 23.24 -2.00
CA ASN A 212 1.34 22.06 -1.47
C ASN A 212 2.38 20.96 -1.15
N ASN A 213 2.76 20.87 0.12
CA ASN A 213 3.77 19.92 0.57
C ASN A 213 3.31 18.45 0.43
N PHE A 214 2.01 18.18 0.50
CA PHE A 214 1.49 16.82 0.29
C PHE A 214 1.63 16.40 -1.17
N ALA A 215 1.24 17.26 -2.12
CA ALA A 215 1.42 17.00 -3.54
C ALA A 215 2.91 16.82 -3.89
N ARG A 216 3.79 17.63 -3.28
CA ARG A 216 5.23 17.53 -3.48
C ARG A 216 5.82 16.22 -2.94
N ASN A 217 5.33 15.77 -1.79
CA ASN A 217 5.74 14.47 -1.24
C ASN A 217 5.28 13.31 -2.12
N ASP A 218 4.04 13.35 -2.59
CA ASP A 218 3.51 12.32 -3.51
C ASP A 218 4.28 12.34 -4.84
N TYR A 219 4.62 13.52 -5.36
CA TYR A 219 5.42 13.68 -6.57
C TYR A 219 6.83 13.12 -6.41
N MET A 220 7.47 13.40 -5.30
CA MET A 220 8.78 12.85 -4.94
C MET A 220 8.76 11.32 -4.97
N GLU A 221 7.74 10.70 -4.37
CA GLU A 221 7.58 9.24 -4.34
C GLU A 221 7.39 8.66 -5.74
N VAL A 222 6.56 9.27 -6.58
CA VAL A 222 6.36 8.82 -7.96
C VAL A 222 7.63 8.95 -8.78
N LEU A 223 8.36 10.05 -8.65
CA LEU A 223 9.66 10.23 -9.30
C LEU A 223 10.66 9.16 -8.88
N TYR A 224 10.70 8.81 -7.59
CA TYR A 224 11.55 7.74 -7.07
C TYR A 224 11.18 6.37 -7.70
N ARG A 225 9.91 6.03 -7.71
CA ARG A 225 9.43 4.77 -8.33
C ARG A 225 9.70 4.70 -9.82
N ARG A 226 9.70 5.85 -10.51
CA ARG A 226 10.12 5.98 -11.91
C ARG A 226 11.64 6.02 -12.10
N GLN A 227 12.41 5.82 -11.04
CA GLN A 227 13.88 5.89 -11.02
C GLN A 227 14.46 7.25 -11.47
N LYS A 228 13.63 8.29 -11.46
CA LYS A 228 14.06 9.69 -11.69
C LYS A 228 14.66 10.29 -10.41
N TYR A 229 15.69 9.61 -9.87
CA TYR A 229 16.24 9.87 -8.54
C TYR A 229 16.72 11.32 -8.33
N GLN A 230 17.36 11.91 -9.34
CA GLN A 230 17.82 13.29 -9.25
C GLN A 230 16.64 14.30 -9.15
N HIS A 231 15.56 14.04 -9.88
CA HIS A 231 14.35 14.87 -9.79
C HIS A 231 13.65 14.68 -8.45
N SER A 232 13.58 13.45 -7.95
CA SER A 232 13.06 13.14 -6.62
C SER A 232 13.85 13.87 -5.53
N LEU A 233 15.19 13.80 -5.57
CA LEU A 233 16.06 14.52 -4.64
C LEU A 233 15.84 16.03 -4.66
N LYS A 234 15.60 16.63 -5.86
CA LYS A 234 15.27 18.04 -5.99
C LYS A 234 14.00 18.41 -5.23
N GLN A 235 12.95 17.57 -5.32
CA GLN A 235 11.70 17.80 -4.57
C GLN A 235 11.91 17.66 -3.06
N ALA A 236 12.65 16.64 -2.64
CA ALA A 236 13.01 16.44 -1.22
C ALA A 236 13.80 17.64 -0.66
N LYS A 237 14.73 18.21 -1.44
CA LYS A 237 15.49 19.40 -1.07
C LYS A 237 14.60 20.61 -0.87
N ILE A 238 13.57 20.79 -1.70
CA ILE A 238 12.60 21.89 -1.55
C ILE A 238 11.85 21.75 -0.22
N LEU A 239 11.33 20.55 0.11
CA LEU A 239 10.65 20.30 1.37
C LEU A 239 11.55 20.56 2.59
N LYS A 240 12.78 20.04 2.56
CA LYS A 240 13.78 20.24 3.61
C LYS A 240 14.13 21.71 3.81
N ASN A 241 14.29 22.49 2.72
CA ASN A 241 14.61 23.90 2.80
C ASN A 241 13.45 24.76 3.31
N LYS A 242 12.21 24.35 3.03
CA LYS A 242 10.99 25.04 3.51
C LYS A 242 10.81 24.91 5.02
N ASP A 243 11.17 23.76 5.61
CA ASP A 243 11.15 23.53 7.05
C ASP A 243 12.37 22.69 7.44
N PRO A 244 13.53 23.33 7.67
CA PRO A 244 14.79 22.63 7.97
C PRO A 244 14.79 21.85 9.28
N ASN A 245 13.88 22.19 10.21
CA ASN A 245 13.75 21.50 11.51
C ASN A 245 12.78 20.31 11.45
N ASN A 246 12.07 20.15 10.34
CA ASN A 246 11.13 19.05 10.16
C ASN A 246 11.87 17.74 9.89
N LEU A 247 11.91 16.90 10.91
CA LEU A 247 12.62 15.64 10.85
C LEU A 247 12.12 14.71 9.73
N LYS A 248 10.81 14.74 9.41
CA LYS A 248 10.25 13.94 8.30
C LYS A 248 10.83 14.40 6.96
N TYR A 249 10.96 15.70 6.73
CA TYR A 249 11.56 16.23 5.51
C TYR A 249 13.05 15.97 5.41
N GLN A 250 13.76 15.99 6.56
CA GLN A 250 15.17 15.62 6.60
C GLN A 250 15.37 14.14 6.24
N ILE A 251 14.58 13.23 6.82
CA ILE A 251 14.64 11.79 6.53
C ILE A 251 14.26 11.54 5.06
N ALA A 252 13.20 12.17 4.56
CA ALA A 252 12.82 12.06 3.15
C ALA A 252 13.97 12.48 2.22
N TYR A 253 14.64 13.60 2.52
CA TYR A 253 15.82 14.01 1.77
C TYR A 253 16.96 12.98 1.86
N ALA A 254 17.24 12.43 3.05
CA ALA A 254 18.27 11.42 3.24
C ALA A 254 17.99 10.15 2.42
N ASN A 255 16.73 9.67 2.39
CA ASN A 255 16.30 8.55 1.57
C ASN A 255 16.58 8.78 0.07
N GLN A 256 16.28 10.00 -0.44
CA GLN A 256 16.55 10.34 -1.84
C GLN A 256 18.06 10.54 -2.10
N ALA A 257 18.81 11.03 -1.12
CA ALA A 257 20.26 11.18 -1.23
C ALA A 257 20.96 9.82 -1.35
N VAL A 258 20.47 8.79 -0.64
CA VAL A 258 20.95 7.40 -0.81
C VAL A 258 20.74 6.91 -2.23
N ALA A 259 19.59 7.17 -2.83
CA ALA A 259 19.26 6.72 -4.18
C ALA A 259 20.18 7.31 -5.28
N VAL A 260 20.77 8.47 -5.01
CA VAL A 260 21.74 9.11 -5.93
C VAL A 260 23.20 8.91 -5.50
N GLY A 261 23.47 8.02 -4.52
CA GLY A 261 24.82 7.72 -4.05
C GLY A 261 25.42 8.75 -3.08
N ASN A 262 24.66 9.75 -2.64
CA ASN A 262 25.13 10.73 -1.66
C ASN A 262 24.98 10.19 -0.21
N TYR A 263 25.69 9.12 0.09
CA TYR A 263 25.63 8.44 1.39
C TYR A 263 26.13 9.30 2.54
N LYS A 264 27.12 10.16 2.30
CA LYS A 264 27.71 11.00 3.36
C LYS A 264 26.67 11.93 3.99
N ASP A 265 25.91 12.63 3.16
CA ASP A 265 24.86 13.53 3.64
C ASP A 265 23.70 12.76 4.28
N ALA A 266 23.33 11.63 3.68
CA ALA A 266 22.26 10.78 4.20
C ALA A 266 22.59 10.25 5.61
N LEU A 267 23.77 9.67 5.80
CA LEU A 267 24.22 9.13 7.09
C LEU A 267 24.31 10.20 8.17
N LYS A 268 24.78 11.40 7.82
CA LYS A 268 24.78 12.54 8.77
C LYS A 268 23.37 12.83 9.28
N ILE A 269 22.39 12.83 8.39
CA ILE A 269 20.98 13.09 8.74
C ILE A 269 20.41 11.93 9.55
N TYR A 270 20.62 10.67 9.15
CA TYR A 270 20.15 9.51 9.89
C TYR A 270 20.73 9.48 11.32
N ASN A 271 22.02 9.78 11.48
CA ASN A 271 22.64 9.87 12.79
C ASN A 271 22.01 10.95 13.68
N GLN A 272 21.67 12.12 13.11
CA GLN A 272 20.97 13.18 13.84
C GLN A 272 19.52 12.76 14.16
N ALA A 273 18.82 12.18 13.21
CA ALA A 273 17.45 11.70 13.37
C ALA A 273 17.35 10.59 14.43
N ASN A 274 18.31 9.67 14.46
CA ASN A 274 18.38 8.59 15.45
C ASN A 274 18.64 9.08 16.87
N LYS A 275 19.26 10.26 17.06
CA LYS A 275 19.38 10.90 18.38
C LYS A 275 18.03 11.44 18.87
N ALA A 276 17.20 11.96 17.96
CA ALA A 276 15.88 12.48 18.27
C ALA A 276 14.83 11.36 18.40
N LEU A 277 14.94 10.31 17.61
CA LEU A 277 14.01 9.18 17.56
C LEU A 277 14.75 7.83 17.71
N PRO A 278 15.39 7.56 18.85
CA PRO A 278 16.28 6.41 19.02
C PRO A 278 15.59 5.05 18.85
N ASN A 279 14.30 4.99 19.15
CA ASN A 279 13.51 3.76 19.11
C ASN A 279 12.52 3.73 17.92
N ASN A 280 12.84 4.41 16.81
CA ASN A 280 12.07 4.31 15.60
C ASN A 280 12.59 3.14 14.74
N PRO A 281 11.81 2.05 14.56
CA PRO A 281 12.29 0.85 13.88
C PRO A 281 12.56 1.10 12.40
N GLU A 282 11.71 1.86 11.70
CA GLU A 282 11.84 2.17 10.28
C GLU A 282 13.08 3.01 10.00
N LEU A 283 13.35 4.02 10.84
CA LEU A 283 14.55 4.86 10.72
C LEU A 283 15.84 4.04 10.93
N ASN A 284 15.84 3.15 11.92
CA ASN A 284 16.99 2.28 12.18
C ASN A 284 17.21 1.31 10.99
N LEU A 285 16.13 0.81 10.37
CA LEU A 285 16.20 -0.06 9.21
C LEU A 285 16.85 0.64 8.01
N VAL A 286 16.32 1.81 7.59
CA VAL A 286 16.87 2.56 6.44
C VAL A 286 18.30 3.04 6.69
N HIS A 287 18.64 3.38 7.93
CA HIS A 287 20.02 3.68 8.32
C HIS A 287 20.93 2.46 8.11
N GLY A 288 20.49 1.27 8.54
CA GLY A 288 21.20 0.01 8.32
C GLY A 288 21.40 -0.29 6.83
N HIS A 289 20.42 -0.02 6.00
CA HIS A 289 20.55 -0.19 4.54
C HIS A 289 21.62 0.74 3.95
N ALA A 290 21.66 1.99 4.37
CA ALA A 290 22.66 2.95 3.91
C ALA A 290 24.09 2.55 4.35
N LEU A 291 24.24 2.10 5.60
CA LEU A 291 25.51 1.60 6.15
C LEU A 291 25.99 0.34 5.40
N LYS A 292 25.08 -0.63 5.18
CA LYS A 292 25.37 -1.83 4.38
C LYS A 292 25.89 -1.47 2.99
N THR A 293 25.27 -0.47 2.33
CA THR A 293 25.63 -0.10 0.96
C THR A 293 27.03 0.50 0.86
N ILE A 294 27.48 1.22 1.88
CA ILE A 294 28.87 1.75 1.93
C ILE A 294 29.91 0.73 2.43
N GLY A 295 29.47 -0.49 2.79
CA GLY A 295 30.31 -1.57 3.28
C GLY A 295 30.57 -1.57 4.80
N ASP A 296 29.91 -0.70 5.54
CA ASP A 296 29.98 -0.65 7.00
C ASP A 296 29.02 -1.67 7.62
N VAL A 297 29.43 -2.94 7.51
CA VAL A 297 28.58 -4.09 7.84
C VAL A 297 28.30 -4.19 9.34
N ASP A 298 29.27 -3.87 10.19
CA ASP A 298 29.11 -3.99 11.65
C ASP A 298 28.11 -2.97 12.18
N ASP A 299 28.17 -1.73 11.74
CA ASP A 299 27.22 -0.69 12.10
C ASP A 299 25.84 -0.96 11.46
N ALA A 300 25.79 -1.55 10.26
CA ALA A 300 24.52 -1.99 9.66
C ALA A 300 23.84 -3.07 10.51
N ILE A 301 24.60 -4.07 10.99
CA ILE A 301 24.09 -5.10 11.91
C ILE A 301 23.56 -4.45 13.20
N ALA A 302 24.32 -3.51 13.79
CA ALA A 302 23.88 -2.80 14.98
C ALA A 302 22.56 -2.02 14.76
N ALA A 303 22.41 -1.36 13.60
CA ALA A 303 21.21 -0.63 13.23
C ALA A 303 20.01 -1.58 13.04
N TYR A 304 20.16 -2.70 12.35
CA TYR A 304 19.10 -3.71 12.19
C TYR A 304 18.68 -4.34 13.52
N ARG A 305 19.65 -4.64 14.40
CA ARG A 305 19.37 -5.13 15.75
C ARG A 305 18.57 -4.11 16.57
N LYS A 306 18.91 -2.84 16.48
CA LYS A 306 18.17 -1.77 17.14
C LYS A 306 16.77 -1.62 16.57
N SER A 307 16.59 -1.83 15.27
CA SER A 307 15.29 -1.82 14.61
C SER A 307 14.37 -2.87 15.22
N TYR A 308 14.71 -4.16 15.20
CA TYR A 308 13.88 -5.20 15.80
C TYR A 308 13.78 -5.12 17.33
N SER A 309 14.79 -4.57 18.02
CA SER A 309 14.69 -4.35 19.47
C SER A 309 13.64 -3.31 19.83
N SER A 310 13.38 -2.36 18.94
CA SER A 310 12.35 -1.33 19.09
C SER A 310 10.94 -1.85 18.74
N ARG A 311 10.85 -2.84 17.83
CA ARG A 311 9.63 -3.54 17.40
C ARG A 311 9.99 -5.00 17.13
N GLN A 312 9.70 -5.87 18.10
CA GLN A 312 10.19 -7.26 18.10
C GLN A 312 9.63 -8.13 16.97
N ASP A 313 8.46 -7.80 16.46
CA ASP A 313 7.82 -8.45 15.32
C ASP A 313 8.20 -7.86 13.96
N TYR A 314 9.19 -6.92 13.90
CA TYR A 314 9.58 -6.26 12.66
C TYR A 314 10.38 -7.19 11.75
N GLY A 315 9.68 -7.97 10.95
CA GLY A 315 10.23 -9.03 10.10
C GLY A 315 11.30 -8.55 9.12
N ASP A 316 11.15 -7.34 8.56
CA ASP A 316 12.10 -6.78 7.60
C ASP A 316 13.51 -6.58 8.19
N ALA A 317 13.61 -6.23 9.47
CA ALA A 317 14.90 -6.10 10.13
C ALA A 317 15.64 -7.45 10.24
N TYR A 318 14.91 -8.54 10.55
CA TYR A 318 15.50 -9.89 10.57
C TYR A 318 15.85 -10.38 9.17
N TRP A 319 14.97 -10.13 8.20
CA TRP A 319 15.25 -10.46 6.80
C TRP A 319 16.47 -9.72 6.26
N SER A 320 16.64 -8.45 6.63
CA SER A 320 17.80 -7.65 6.26
C SER A 320 19.10 -8.21 6.83
N LEU A 321 19.08 -8.74 8.07
CA LEU A 321 20.21 -9.46 8.67
C LEU A 321 20.50 -10.78 7.94
N ALA A 322 19.48 -11.57 7.63
CA ALA A 322 19.61 -12.82 6.87
C ALA A 322 20.23 -12.58 5.48
N ASN A 323 19.86 -11.48 4.83
CA ASN A 323 20.36 -11.08 3.50
C ASN A 323 21.81 -10.57 3.49
N LEU A 324 22.43 -10.37 4.65
CA LEU A 324 23.88 -10.15 4.72
C LEU A 324 24.67 -11.41 4.36
N LYS A 325 24.03 -12.60 4.39
CA LYS A 325 24.56 -13.94 4.11
C LYS A 325 25.68 -14.40 5.08
N THR A 326 26.44 -13.46 5.63
CA THR A 326 27.50 -13.70 6.61
C THR A 326 27.01 -13.67 8.06
N TYR A 327 25.84 -13.07 8.29
CA TYR A 327 25.25 -12.98 9.63
C TYR A 327 24.76 -14.35 10.12
N ARG A 328 24.97 -14.63 11.38
CA ARG A 328 24.49 -15.85 12.06
C ARG A 328 23.65 -15.45 13.26
N PHE A 329 22.38 -15.85 13.22
CA PHE A 329 21.43 -15.58 14.30
C PHE A 329 21.83 -16.33 15.58
N THR A 330 21.74 -15.64 16.70
CA THR A 330 21.88 -16.25 18.03
C THR A 330 20.64 -17.09 18.38
N PRO A 331 20.74 -18.08 19.29
CA PRO A 331 19.59 -18.85 19.74
C PRO A 331 18.45 -17.97 20.29
N LYS A 332 18.78 -16.85 20.93
CA LYS A 332 17.80 -15.88 21.44
C LYS A 332 17.04 -15.17 20.33
N GLU A 333 17.74 -14.76 19.27
CA GLU A 333 17.10 -14.13 18.09
C GLU A 333 16.19 -15.12 17.37
N VAL A 334 16.62 -16.38 17.24
CA VAL A 334 15.79 -17.44 16.62
C VAL A 334 14.52 -17.68 17.42
N ALA A 335 14.62 -17.82 18.74
CA ALA A 335 13.46 -17.99 19.61
C ALA A 335 12.48 -16.83 19.49
N LEU A 336 12.99 -15.59 19.46
CA LEU A 336 12.19 -14.39 19.29
C LEU A 336 11.50 -14.33 17.92
N MET A 337 12.17 -14.70 16.84
CA MET A 337 11.57 -14.81 15.51
C MET A 337 10.45 -15.85 15.49
N GLN A 338 10.63 -17.02 16.10
CA GLN A 338 9.62 -18.09 16.16
C GLN A 338 8.39 -17.68 16.97
N GLU A 339 8.59 -17.00 18.11
CA GLU A 339 7.51 -16.46 18.93
C GLU A 339 6.67 -15.45 18.14
N ASN A 340 7.32 -14.48 17.48
CA ASN A 340 6.62 -13.44 16.72
C ASN A 340 6.02 -13.97 15.41
N GLU A 341 6.63 -14.97 14.76
CA GLU A 341 6.06 -15.59 13.57
C GLU A 341 4.71 -16.21 13.86
N SER A 342 4.56 -16.90 15.00
CA SER A 342 3.32 -17.56 15.42
C SER A 342 2.30 -16.64 16.10
N ALA A 343 2.71 -15.43 16.50
CA ALA A 343 1.86 -14.50 17.25
C ALA A 343 0.71 -13.95 16.37
N PRO A 344 -0.54 -14.00 16.85
CA PRO A 344 -1.70 -13.48 16.09
C PRO A 344 -1.63 -11.98 15.78
N SER A 345 -0.88 -11.22 16.60
CA SER A 345 -0.71 -9.78 16.44
C SER A 345 0.26 -9.39 15.32
N THR A 346 1.12 -10.30 14.87
CA THR A 346 2.10 -10.01 13.82
C THR A 346 1.42 -9.84 12.47
N ILE A 347 1.66 -8.70 11.83
CA ILE A 347 1.08 -8.40 10.53
C ILE A 347 1.65 -9.32 9.44
N LEU A 348 0.88 -9.54 8.38
CA LEU A 348 1.20 -10.50 7.32
C LEU A 348 2.57 -10.24 6.69
N ALA A 349 2.92 -8.99 6.40
CA ALA A 349 4.21 -8.64 5.78
C ALA A 349 5.40 -9.03 6.67
N ASP A 350 5.31 -8.72 7.97
CA ASP A 350 6.36 -9.09 8.92
C ASP A 350 6.46 -10.61 9.09
N ARG A 351 5.33 -11.32 9.15
CA ARG A 351 5.29 -12.79 9.23
C ARG A 351 5.95 -13.45 8.02
N ILE A 352 5.73 -12.92 6.82
CA ILE A 352 6.41 -13.39 5.60
C ILE A 352 7.93 -13.24 5.75
N HIS A 353 8.41 -12.08 6.15
CA HIS A 353 9.83 -11.82 6.33
C HIS A 353 10.46 -12.67 7.44
N LEU A 354 9.74 -12.90 8.55
CA LEU A 354 10.18 -13.79 9.63
C LEU A 354 10.35 -15.23 9.13
N ASN A 355 9.40 -15.74 8.34
CA ASN A 355 9.51 -17.07 7.74
C ASN A 355 10.75 -17.17 6.84
N PHE A 356 11.01 -16.20 5.98
CA PHE A 356 12.21 -16.20 5.14
C PHE A 356 13.50 -16.09 5.94
N ALA A 357 13.53 -15.28 7.00
CA ALA A 357 14.71 -15.16 7.88
C ALA A 357 14.98 -16.47 8.65
N LEU A 358 13.94 -17.13 9.17
CA LEU A 358 14.04 -18.46 9.80
C LEU A 358 14.45 -19.52 8.79
N GLY A 359 13.88 -19.51 7.58
CA GLY A 359 14.27 -20.40 6.50
C GLY A 359 15.77 -20.31 6.21
N LYS A 360 16.29 -19.06 6.10
CA LYS A 360 17.73 -18.82 5.87
C LYS A 360 18.58 -19.28 7.07
N HIS A 361 18.14 -19.03 8.29
CA HIS A 361 18.86 -19.51 9.48
C HIS A 361 19.00 -21.05 9.48
N PHE A 362 17.92 -21.78 9.21
CA PHE A 362 17.95 -23.24 9.19
C PHE A 362 18.71 -23.79 7.99
N GLU A 363 18.74 -23.11 6.86
CA GLU A 363 19.60 -23.42 5.71
C GLU A 363 21.08 -23.32 6.13
N ASP A 364 21.47 -22.20 6.74
CA ASP A 364 22.85 -21.95 7.21
C ASP A 364 23.31 -22.93 8.28
N SER A 365 22.39 -23.44 9.09
CA SER A 365 22.62 -24.48 10.09
C SER A 365 22.49 -25.91 9.56
N LYS A 366 22.28 -26.06 8.23
CA LYS A 366 22.12 -27.36 7.52
C LYS A 366 20.91 -28.18 7.99
N SER A 367 19.92 -27.54 8.63
CA SER A 367 18.66 -28.14 9.02
C SER A 367 17.63 -28.00 7.88
N PHE A 368 17.89 -28.66 6.76
CA PHE A 368 17.21 -28.43 5.48
C PHE A 368 15.69 -28.68 5.54
N GLU A 369 15.21 -29.65 6.29
CA GLU A 369 13.76 -29.91 6.44
C GLU A 369 13.05 -28.73 7.10
N LYS A 370 13.62 -28.21 8.19
CA LYS A 370 13.07 -27.00 8.85
C LYS A 370 13.17 -25.78 7.96
N SER A 371 14.29 -25.61 7.26
CA SER A 371 14.49 -24.52 6.30
C SER A 371 13.41 -24.54 5.24
N PHE A 372 13.15 -25.72 4.62
CA PHE A 372 12.12 -25.87 3.59
C PHE A 372 10.74 -25.53 4.12
N THR A 373 10.38 -26.00 5.32
CA THR A 373 9.09 -25.70 5.95
C THR A 373 8.85 -24.20 6.11
N TYR A 374 9.86 -23.45 6.59
CA TYR A 374 9.73 -22.00 6.74
C TYR A 374 9.67 -21.27 5.38
N TYR A 375 10.47 -21.67 4.39
CA TYR A 375 10.37 -21.12 3.05
C TYR A 375 9.02 -21.43 2.41
N GLU A 376 8.49 -22.64 2.56
CA GLU A 376 7.17 -23.03 2.06
C GLU A 376 6.05 -22.17 2.69
N ASN A 377 6.08 -22.00 4.01
CA ASN A 377 5.13 -21.15 4.73
C ASN A 377 5.20 -19.69 4.27
N GLY A 378 6.41 -19.12 4.17
CA GLY A 378 6.62 -17.78 3.68
C GLY A 378 6.09 -17.58 2.26
N ASN A 379 6.36 -18.53 1.36
CA ASN A 379 5.86 -18.50 -0.01
C ASN A 379 4.35 -18.69 -0.09
N ALA A 380 3.76 -19.56 0.73
CA ALA A 380 2.31 -19.74 0.78
C ALA A 380 1.59 -18.46 1.23
N LEU A 381 2.10 -17.80 2.27
CA LEU A 381 1.58 -16.52 2.74
C LEU A 381 1.72 -15.42 1.67
N GLN A 382 2.85 -15.36 1.01
CA GLN A 382 3.09 -14.40 -0.07
C GLN A 382 2.17 -14.66 -1.26
N SER A 383 1.99 -15.91 -1.67
CA SER A 383 1.11 -16.31 -2.77
C SER A 383 -0.36 -16.01 -2.47
N ALA A 384 -0.81 -16.24 -1.23
CA ALA A 384 -2.17 -15.90 -0.82
C ALA A 384 -2.43 -14.39 -0.85
N ASN A 385 -1.39 -13.58 -0.59
CA ASN A 385 -1.47 -12.12 -0.64
C ASN A 385 -1.40 -11.56 -2.08
N GLN A 386 -0.73 -12.26 -2.98
CA GLN A 386 -0.68 -11.94 -4.40
C GLN A 386 -1.78 -12.72 -5.10
N HIS A 387 -2.78 -12.08 -5.63
CA HIS A 387 -3.86 -12.72 -6.38
C HIS A 387 -3.36 -13.32 -7.72
N TYR A 388 -2.24 -14.07 -7.65
CA TYR A 388 -1.63 -14.72 -8.81
C TYR A 388 -2.52 -15.85 -9.32
N LYS A 389 -2.85 -15.81 -10.60
CA LYS A 389 -3.55 -16.87 -11.33
C LYS A 389 -2.67 -17.28 -12.50
N LYS A 390 -2.25 -18.55 -12.53
CA LYS A 390 -1.40 -19.08 -13.64
C LYS A 390 -2.09 -18.95 -14.99
N GLU A 391 -3.42 -19.05 -15.02
CA GLU A 391 -4.26 -18.91 -16.20
C GLU A 391 -4.06 -17.53 -16.84
N HIS A 392 -3.90 -16.50 -16.05
CA HIS A 392 -3.67 -15.14 -16.55
C HIS A 392 -2.36 -15.01 -17.33
N MET A 393 -1.31 -15.71 -16.92
CA MET A 393 -0.04 -15.73 -17.68
C MET A 393 -0.20 -16.48 -18.98
N THR A 394 -0.96 -17.56 -19.01
CA THR A 394 -1.28 -18.33 -20.23
C THR A 394 -2.09 -17.46 -21.20
N ASP A 395 -3.13 -16.77 -20.69
CA ASP A 395 -3.96 -15.87 -21.50
C ASP A 395 -3.12 -14.74 -22.14
N ILE A 396 -2.19 -14.14 -21.37
CA ILE A 396 -1.28 -13.11 -21.91
C ILE A 396 -0.39 -13.70 -23.00
N LEU A 397 0.18 -14.88 -22.80
CA LEU A 397 1.03 -15.55 -23.79
C LEU A 397 0.24 -15.85 -25.08
N ASP A 398 -0.97 -16.39 -24.96
CA ASP A 398 -1.82 -16.68 -26.10
C ASP A 398 -2.19 -15.41 -26.87
N LEU A 399 -2.47 -14.31 -26.16
CA LEU A 399 -2.70 -13.01 -26.79
C LEU A 399 -1.44 -12.49 -27.52
N GLN A 400 -0.26 -12.64 -26.92
CA GLN A 400 1.00 -12.26 -27.58
C GLN A 400 1.27 -13.08 -28.84
N ILE A 401 1.11 -14.40 -28.78
CA ILE A 401 1.27 -15.28 -29.95
C ILE A 401 0.28 -14.89 -31.06
N LYS A 402 -0.95 -14.56 -30.70
CA LYS A 402 -2.01 -14.20 -31.63
C LYS A 402 -1.77 -12.86 -32.34
N TYR A 403 -1.32 -11.84 -31.60
CA TYR A 403 -1.26 -10.46 -32.09
C TYR A 403 0.15 -9.98 -32.42
N CYS A 404 1.21 -10.54 -31.81
CA CYS A 404 2.59 -10.21 -32.15
C CYS A 404 3.12 -11.18 -33.22
N ASN A 405 2.51 -11.17 -34.38
CA ASN A 405 2.79 -12.04 -35.52
C ASN A 405 3.58 -11.28 -36.61
N GLU A 406 3.93 -11.98 -37.69
CA GLU A 406 4.68 -11.42 -38.81
C GLU A 406 3.94 -10.26 -39.49
N GLU A 407 2.61 -10.30 -39.54
CA GLU A 407 1.76 -9.27 -40.12
C GLU A 407 1.91 -7.95 -39.34
N LEU A 408 1.87 -7.98 -38.00
CA LEU A 408 2.10 -6.80 -37.15
C LEU A 408 3.41 -6.10 -37.49
N PHE A 409 4.48 -6.86 -37.63
CA PHE A 409 5.81 -6.29 -37.91
C PHE A 409 5.95 -5.81 -39.33
N SER A 410 5.35 -6.50 -40.30
CA SER A 410 5.43 -6.13 -41.74
C SER A 410 4.60 -4.87 -42.05
N GLU A 411 3.41 -4.73 -41.42
CA GLU A 411 2.54 -3.57 -41.61
C GLU A 411 3.06 -2.31 -40.92
N ASN A 412 3.92 -2.45 -39.90
CA ASN A 412 4.43 -1.34 -39.07
C ASN A 412 5.93 -1.13 -39.28
N ASN A 413 6.51 -1.50 -40.38
CA ASN A 413 7.95 -1.35 -40.67
C ASN A 413 8.42 0.11 -40.62
N ASP A 414 7.56 1.05 -40.92
CA ASP A 414 7.86 2.48 -40.96
C ASP A 414 7.45 3.21 -39.65
N VAL A 415 6.93 2.48 -38.66
CA VAL A 415 6.52 3.05 -37.38
C VAL A 415 7.67 2.96 -36.38
N GLY A 416 7.93 4.04 -35.68
CA GLY A 416 8.92 4.09 -34.62
C GLY A 416 9.90 5.26 -34.76
N TYR A 417 10.97 5.21 -34.00
CA TYR A 417 12.02 6.21 -33.99
C TYR A 417 13.35 5.57 -34.37
N ASP A 418 14.01 6.12 -35.39
CA ASP A 418 15.28 5.63 -35.95
C ASP A 418 16.49 5.89 -35.02
N ALA A 419 16.39 5.53 -33.75
CA ALA A 419 17.50 5.60 -32.82
C ALA A 419 18.32 4.31 -32.87
N THR A 420 19.61 4.43 -33.13
CA THR A 420 20.56 3.31 -33.13
C THR A 420 21.27 3.14 -31.79
N ASP A 421 21.05 4.05 -30.85
CA ASP A 421 21.78 4.10 -29.57
C ASP A 421 21.26 3.13 -28.50
N PRO A 422 19.94 2.81 -28.37
CA PRO A 422 19.47 1.91 -27.33
C PRO A 422 19.91 0.47 -27.53
N ILE A 423 20.46 -0.13 -26.47
CA ILE A 423 20.79 -1.55 -26.41
C ILE A 423 19.82 -2.22 -25.43
N PHE A 424 18.96 -3.11 -25.91
CA PHE A 424 18.02 -3.86 -25.10
C PHE A 424 18.60 -5.23 -24.71
N ILE A 425 18.74 -5.48 -23.42
CA ILE A 425 19.10 -6.79 -22.87
C ILE A 425 17.80 -7.50 -22.48
N VAL A 426 17.48 -8.57 -23.18
CA VAL A 426 16.27 -9.37 -22.94
C VAL A 426 16.64 -10.78 -22.49
N GLY A 427 15.87 -11.33 -21.57
CA GLY A 427 16.10 -12.67 -21.05
C GLY A 427 15.18 -13.01 -19.87
N LEU A 428 15.20 -14.27 -19.47
CA LEU A 428 14.48 -14.70 -18.27
C LEU A 428 15.13 -14.14 -16.99
N PRO A 429 14.38 -13.99 -15.90
CA PRO A 429 14.97 -13.67 -14.60
C PRO A 429 16.13 -14.65 -14.26
N ARG A 430 17.22 -14.12 -13.71
CA ARG A 430 18.44 -14.88 -13.37
C ARG A 430 19.26 -15.39 -14.57
N ALA A 431 19.01 -14.90 -15.78
CA ALA A 431 19.80 -15.25 -16.99
C ALA A 431 21.17 -14.53 -17.09
N GLY A 432 21.49 -13.66 -16.12
CA GLY A 432 22.76 -12.91 -16.13
C GLY A 432 22.68 -11.53 -16.79
N SER A 433 21.49 -10.98 -16.99
CA SER A 433 21.27 -9.66 -17.60
C SER A 433 22.06 -8.54 -16.92
N THR A 434 22.09 -8.50 -15.59
CA THR A 434 22.88 -7.52 -14.83
C THR A 434 24.39 -7.66 -15.08
N LEU A 435 24.92 -8.89 -15.20
CA LEU A 435 26.31 -9.10 -15.50
C LEU A 435 26.65 -8.61 -16.92
N LEU A 436 25.80 -8.90 -17.89
CA LEU A 436 25.98 -8.44 -19.27
C LEU A 436 25.92 -6.91 -19.34
N GLU A 437 24.97 -6.28 -18.66
CA GLU A 437 24.89 -4.82 -18.54
C GLU A 437 26.18 -4.23 -17.98
N GLN A 438 26.72 -4.78 -16.88
CA GLN A 438 27.96 -4.30 -16.28
C GLN A 438 29.18 -4.48 -17.19
N ILE A 439 29.24 -5.58 -17.96
CA ILE A 439 30.28 -5.80 -18.98
C ILE A 439 30.18 -4.70 -20.02
N LEU A 440 29.02 -4.44 -20.59
CA LEU A 440 28.81 -3.40 -21.59
C LEU A 440 29.09 -2.00 -21.04
N ALA A 441 28.59 -1.69 -19.87
CA ALA A 441 28.79 -0.41 -19.20
C ALA A 441 30.25 -0.14 -18.75
N SER A 442 31.11 -1.15 -18.78
CA SER A 442 32.55 -0.95 -18.58
C SER A 442 33.24 -0.24 -19.78
N HIS A 443 32.57 -0.17 -20.91
CA HIS A 443 33.04 0.55 -22.08
C HIS A 443 32.72 2.05 -21.97
N SER A 444 33.70 2.91 -22.26
CA SER A 444 33.59 4.39 -22.07
C SER A 444 32.50 5.09 -22.90
N LYS A 445 31.91 4.41 -23.89
CA LYS A 445 30.82 4.95 -24.73
C LYS A 445 29.44 4.35 -24.41
N ILE A 446 29.34 3.47 -23.42
CA ILE A 446 28.10 2.78 -23.09
C ILE A 446 27.74 3.11 -21.63
N GLU A 447 26.51 3.57 -21.43
CA GLU A 447 25.96 3.84 -20.12
C GLU A 447 24.96 2.75 -19.72
N GLY A 448 25.13 2.15 -18.56
CA GLY A 448 24.16 1.22 -17.97
C GLY A 448 23.04 2.00 -17.31
N THR A 449 21.79 1.69 -17.65
CA THR A 449 20.61 2.47 -17.22
C THR A 449 19.80 1.84 -16.09
N LEU A 450 20.13 0.63 -15.69
CA LEU A 450 19.33 -0.20 -14.79
C LEU A 450 18.05 -0.77 -15.45
N GLU A 451 17.31 -1.55 -14.68
CA GLU A 451 16.02 -2.14 -15.05
C GLU A 451 14.91 -1.08 -14.96
N LEU A 452 14.77 -0.29 -16.03
CA LEU A 452 13.84 0.86 -16.04
C LEU A 452 12.38 0.40 -16.20
N PRO A 453 11.41 1.02 -15.51
CA PRO A 453 10.00 0.63 -15.56
C PRO A 453 9.25 1.14 -16.81
N ASN A 454 9.92 1.76 -17.77
CA ASN A 454 9.29 2.47 -18.89
C ASN A 454 8.52 1.52 -19.82
N ILE A 455 9.10 0.40 -20.21
CA ILE A 455 8.45 -0.58 -21.10
C ILE A 455 7.26 -1.26 -20.41
N PRO A 456 7.39 -1.82 -19.18
CA PRO A 456 6.24 -2.32 -18.44
C PRO A 456 5.13 -1.27 -18.26
N SER A 457 5.46 -0.04 -17.91
CA SER A 457 4.48 1.05 -17.75
C SER A 457 3.73 1.35 -19.06
N LEU A 458 4.44 1.31 -20.21
CA LEU A 458 3.79 1.48 -21.50
C LEU A 458 2.81 0.34 -21.79
N ALA A 459 3.20 -0.92 -21.56
CA ALA A 459 2.34 -2.07 -21.72
C ALA A 459 1.08 -1.99 -20.83
N TYR A 460 1.23 -1.57 -19.55
CA TYR A 460 0.09 -1.34 -18.64
C TYR A 460 -0.84 -0.22 -19.14
N ARG A 461 -0.32 0.86 -19.68
CA ARG A 461 -1.14 1.92 -20.28
C ARG A 461 -1.94 1.41 -21.48
N LEU A 462 -1.30 0.64 -22.36
CA LEU A 462 -1.92 0.04 -23.55
C LEU A 462 -2.94 -1.04 -23.18
N ALA A 463 -2.71 -1.81 -22.11
CA ALA A 463 -3.65 -2.81 -21.61
C ALA A 463 -4.99 -2.20 -21.16
N GLY A 464 -5.03 -0.90 -20.89
CA GLY A 464 -6.20 -0.23 -20.33
C GLY A 464 -6.42 -0.59 -18.86
N ARG A 465 -7.30 0.17 -18.21
CA ARG A 465 -7.66 -0.07 -16.80
C ARG A 465 -8.89 -0.94 -16.73
N LYS A 466 -8.69 -2.23 -16.65
CA LYS A 466 -9.75 -3.25 -16.62
C LYS A 466 -9.93 -3.83 -15.22
N THR A 467 -11.09 -4.40 -14.97
CA THR A 467 -11.32 -5.23 -13.79
C THR A 467 -10.59 -6.57 -13.95
N VAL A 468 -10.37 -7.27 -12.84
CA VAL A 468 -9.66 -8.59 -12.81
C VAL A 468 -10.27 -9.63 -13.77
N ASN A 469 -11.54 -9.43 -14.19
CA ASN A 469 -12.28 -10.36 -15.05
C ASN A 469 -12.38 -9.88 -16.51
N GLU A 470 -11.76 -8.75 -16.87
CA GLU A 470 -11.80 -8.22 -18.24
C GLU A 470 -10.48 -8.51 -18.94
N THR A 471 -10.55 -8.93 -20.22
CA THR A 471 -9.36 -9.14 -21.04
C THR A 471 -8.68 -7.82 -21.32
N PRO A 472 -7.35 -7.70 -21.11
CA PRO A 472 -6.60 -6.50 -21.40
C PRO A 472 -6.61 -6.18 -22.89
N ASP A 473 -6.54 -4.90 -23.26
CA ASP A 473 -6.49 -4.48 -24.66
C ASP A 473 -5.10 -4.70 -25.29
N TYR A 474 -4.03 -4.71 -24.47
CA TYR A 474 -2.69 -5.08 -24.88
C TYR A 474 -2.54 -6.61 -24.92
N PRO A 475 -1.92 -7.21 -25.97
CA PRO A 475 -1.24 -6.58 -27.11
C PRO A 475 -2.15 -6.30 -28.33
N LYS A 476 -3.45 -6.57 -28.25
CA LYS A 476 -4.41 -6.42 -29.37
C LYS A 476 -4.39 -5.03 -30.02
N ASN A 477 -4.16 -4.00 -29.22
CA ASN A 477 -4.21 -2.60 -29.67
C ASN A 477 -2.85 -2.09 -30.20
N LEU A 478 -1.83 -2.96 -30.34
CA LEU A 478 -0.55 -2.57 -30.94
C LEU A 478 -0.72 -2.09 -32.39
N ASN A 479 -1.61 -2.70 -33.17
CA ASN A 479 -1.90 -2.29 -34.55
C ASN A 479 -2.57 -0.91 -34.67
N SER A 480 -3.01 -0.32 -33.57
CA SER A 480 -3.64 1.00 -33.55
C SER A 480 -2.74 2.11 -33.01
N LEU A 481 -1.46 1.84 -32.83
CA LEU A 481 -0.48 2.84 -32.42
C LEU A 481 -0.01 3.62 -33.65
N GLU A 482 -0.11 4.96 -33.60
CA GLU A 482 0.40 5.89 -34.61
C GLU A 482 1.83 6.32 -34.27
#